data_12cde70029ecc90a48d67412439f53c0
#
_entry.id   12cde70029ecc90a48d67412439f53c0
#
_cell.length_a   1.000
_cell.length_b   1.000
_cell.length_c   1.000
_cell.angle_alpha   90.00
_cell.angle_beta   90.00
_cell.angle_gamma   90.00
#
_symmetry.space_group_name_H-M   'P 1'
#
loop_
_entity.id
_entity.type
_entity.pdbx_description
1 polymer ?
#
loop_
_entity_poly.entity_id
_entity_poly.type
_entity_poly.pdbx_seq_one_letter_code
_entity_poly.pdbx_strand_id
1 'polypeptide(L)'
;MSNRRVYLHIGAPKTGTTYLQDRLARNAKSLASHGVTLPTRSPVVSPGLFHFRAALDLLGQDWGGEPGHAEGSWEALVRRVKRSSGTVIVSHEILAPAPAEAVARAKRELGGADDVHVVYSARDLGRQLPAAWQESIKQGRKWTYRQFLKKVRQRQPWFYRSFDLPSVLGTWSAGLPPENVHVVTVPQRGGATAPDALWQRFCAAFGIDPAWAPEESERRNPSLGAAETVLLRRLNKRLGRRTRREVTYDTLVRDLLAEQELAGRKGAAPLGLPPKMYDWAEAEAERWIEYVEGSGVQVLGDVADLRPQRPADGTWVDPDKISARAELAVAIDALTAMTREAARREDPDQQLVNRVRSQARRLRDQ
;
A
#
# COMPACT_ATOMS: atom_id res chain seq x y z
N MET A 1 19.98 29.92 -1.74
CA MET A 1 19.61 28.57 -2.20
C MET A 1 18.63 28.01 -1.18
N SER A 2 17.52 27.43 -1.62
CA SER A 2 16.53 26.84 -0.71
C SER A 2 17.17 25.64 -0.03
N ASN A 3 17.27 25.64 1.30
CA ASN A 3 17.77 24.48 2.07
C ASN A 3 16.64 23.41 2.20
N ARG A 4 16.04 23.04 1.04
CA ARG A 4 14.93 22.09 0.96
C ARG A 4 15.42 20.75 0.43
N ARG A 5 15.03 19.67 1.10
CA ARG A 5 15.19 18.28 0.61
C ARG A 5 13.82 17.65 0.44
N VAL A 6 13.57 17.08 -0.72
CA VAL A 6 12.28 16.46 -1.06
C VAL A 6 12.46 14.94 -1.14
N TYR A 7 11.94 14.23 -0.18
CA TYR A 7 11.97 12.77 -0.15
C TYR A 7 10.70 12.21 -0.80
N LEU A 8 10.90 11.49 -1.91
CA LEU A 8 9.84 10.75 -2.59
C LEU A 8 9.90 9.29 -2.15
N HIS A 9 9.06 8.91 -1.21
CA HIS A 9 8.87 7.50 -0.87
C HIS A 9 7.91 6.85 -1.87
N ILE A 10 8.46 6.03 -2.76
CA ILE A 10 7.78 5.48 -3.94
C ILE A 10 7.28 4.04 -3.76
N GLY A 11 7.35 3.45 -2.58
CA GLY A 11 6.98 2.05 -2.32
C GLY A 11 8.23 1.22 -2.07
N ALA A 12 8.19 -0.12 -2.23
CA ALA A 12 7.21 -0.93 -2.94
C ALA A 12 5.88 -1.07 -2.16
N PRO A 13 4.81 -1.50 -2.84
CA PRO A 13 3.59 -1.91 -2.14
C PRO A 13 3.86 -3.05 -1.16
N LYS A 14 3.14 -3.11 -0.03
CA LYS A 14 3.24 -4.17 0.99
C LYS A 14 4.58 -4.26 1.74
N THR A 15 5.29 -3.16 1.82
CA THR A 15 6.56 -3.01 2.56
C THR A 15 6.43 -2.13 3.81
N GLY A 16 5.21 -1.92 4.30
CA GLY A 16 4.95 -1.07 5.47
C GLY A 16 4.56 0.37 5.13
N THR A 17 4.21 0.67 3.86
CA THR A 17 3.84 2.02 3.41
C THR A 17 2.69 2.63 4.21
N THR A 18 1.64 1.86 4.51
CA THR A 18 0.51 2.33 5.31
C THR A 18 0.93 2.65 6.76
N TYR A 19 1.78 1.81 7.35
CA TYR A 19 2.35 2.03 8.68
C TYR A 19 3.14 3.35 8.72
N LEU A 20 4.03 3.54 7.76
CA LEU A 20 4.85 4.74 7.63
C LEU A 20 3.97 6.00 7.48
N GLN A 21 3.03 5.97 6.54
CA GLN A 21 2.14 7.10 6.24
C GLN A 21 1.27 7.48 7.44
N ASP A 22 0.75 6.50 8.17
CA ASP A 22 -0.07 6.73 9.36
C ASP A 22 0.78 7.33 10.50
N ARG A 23 1.95 6.76 10.78
CA ARG A 23 2.86 7.28 11.82
C ARG A 23 3.31 8.71 11.51
N LEU A 24 3.70 8.99 10.27
CA LEU A 24 4.03 10.36 9.83
C LEU A 24 2.85 11.32 10.00
N ALA A 25 1.65 10.93 9.59
CA ALA A 25 0.46 11.78 9.66
C ALA A 25 0.05 12.09 11.10
N ARG A 26 0.12 11.13 12.01
CA ARG A 26 -0.16 11.31 13.45
C ARG A 26 0.80 12.30 14.09
N ASN A 27 2.05 12.28 13.70
CA ASN A 27 3.10 13.14 14.21
C ASN A 27 3.33 14.41 13.37
N ALA A 28 2.44 14.76 12.44
CA ALA A 28 2.65 15.86 11.52
C ALA A 28 2.95 17.22 12.21
N LYS A 29 2.33 17.49 13.35
CA LYS A 29 2.56 18.73 14.13
C LYS A 29 3.95 18.73 14.76
N SER A 30 4.34 17.65 15.41
CA SER A 30 5.66 17.49 16.01
C SER A 30 6.76 17.57 14.95
N LEU A 31 6.60 16.85 13.85
CA LEU A 31 7.52 16.87 12.71
C LEU A 31 7.67 18.30 12.13
N ALA A 32 6.57 19.03 12.02
CA ALA A 32 6.60 20.40 11.51
C ALA A 32 7.40 21.35 12.41
N SER A 33 7.37 21.18 13.74
CA SER A 33 8.19 21.98 14.67
C SER A 33 9.68 21.73 14.54
N HIS A 34 10.06 20.62 13.89
CA HIS A 34 11.46 20.25 13.57
C HIS A 34 11.81 20.46 12.09
N GLY A 35 10.99 21.23 11.34
CA GLY A 35 11.24 21.54 9.94
C GLY A 35 10.93 20.41 8.95
N VAL A 36 10.12 19.43 9.35
CA VAL A 36 9.67 18.32 8.49
C VAL A 36 8.23 18.54 8.05
N THR A 37 8.00 18.63 6.74
CA THR A 37 6.68 18.92 6.17
C THR A 37 6.12 17.71 5.43
N LEU A 38 4.87 17.37 5.73
CA LEU A 38 4.04 16.46 4.95
C LEU A 38 3.03 17.31 4.17
N PRO A 39 3.21 17.54 2.87
CA PRO A 39 2.29 18.37 2.10
C PRO A 39 0.86 17.87 2.18
N THR A 40 -0.10 18.77 2.38
CA THR A 40 -1.53 18.48 2.34
C THR A 40 -2.28 19.58 1.59
N ARG A 41 -3.42 19.24 0.98
CA ARG A 41 -4.24 20.21 0.25
C ARG A 41 -4.93 21.19 1.20
N SER A 42 -5.41 20.69 2.32
CA SER A 42 -6.08 21.44 3.38
C SER A 42 -6.00 20.67 4.71
N PRO A 43 -6.28 21.30 5.86
CA PRO A 43 -6.26 20.62 7.16
C PRO A 43 -7.21 19.43 7.30
N VAL A 44 -8.28 19.38 6.49
CA VAL A 44 -9.27 18.27 6.52
C VAL A 44 -8.93 17.12 5.58
N VAL A 45 -7.95 17.28 4.69
CA VAL A 45 -7.49 16.22 3.80
C VAL A 45 -6.21 15.61 4.34
N SER A 46 -6.23 14.30 4.62
CA SER A 46 -5.01 13.62 5.09
C SER A 46 -3.88 13.71 4.05
N PRO A 47 -2.62 13.83 4.49
CA PRO A 47 -1.47 13.83 3.57
C PRO A 47 -1.48 12.62 2.64
N GLY A 48 -1.76 11.41 3.15
CA GLY A 48 -1.80 10.18 2.35
C GLY A 48 -2.82 10.23 1.21
N LEU A 49 -4.04 10.75 1.46
CA LEU A 49 -5.04 10.91 0.40
C LEU A 49 -4.61 11.95 -0.64
N PHE A 50 -3.99 13.04 -0.21
CA PHE A 50 -3.49 14.07 -1.13
C PHE A 50 -2.34 13.54 -1.98
N HIS A 51 -1.38 12.82 -1.38
CA HIS A 51 -0.27 12.20 -2.11
C HIS A 51 -0.77 11.14 -3.09
N PHE A 52 -1.79 10.36 -2.72
CA PHE A 52 -2.45 9.40 -3.61
C PHE A 52 -3.02 10.09 -4.86
N ARG A 53 -3.84 11.13 -4.67
CA ARG A 53 -4.43 11.88 -5.78
C ARG A 53 -3.37 12.54 -6.66
N ALA A 54 -2.33 13.13 -6.05
CA ALA A 54 -1.23 13.72 -6.80
C ALA A 54 -0.46 12.67 -7.61
N ALA A 55 -0.25 11.49 -7.07
CA ALA A 55 0.40 10.40 -7.79
C ALA A 55 -0.48 9.87 -8.94
N LEU A 56 -1.80 9.75 -8.76
CA LEU A 56 -2.73 9.39 -9.84
C LEU A 56 -2.69 10.42 -10.98
N ASP A 57 -2.75 11.70 -10.64
CA ASP A 57 -2.73 12.80 -11.61
C ASP A 57 -1.41 12.84 -12.40
N LEU A 58 -0.25 12.69 -11.72
CA LEU A 58 1.05 12.56 -12.37
C LEU A 58 1.11 11.39 -13.37
N LEU A 59 0.46 10.26 -13.02
CA LEU A 59 0.45 9.03 -13.82
C LEU A 59 -0.66 9.00 -14.88
N GLY A 60 -1.51 10.03 -14.97
CA GLY A 60 -2.67 10.04 -15.85
C GLY A 60 -3.67 8.92 -15.54
N GLN A 61 -3.82 8.55 -14.26
CA GLN A 61 -4.70 7.49 -13.79
C GLN A 61 -5.88 8.07 -13.01
N ASP A 62 -7.04 7.45 -13.17
CA ASP A 62 -8.28 7.87 -12.51
C ASP A 62 -9.02 6.64 -11.97
N TRP A 63 -8.72 6.24 -10.72
CA TRP A 63 -9.35 5.13 -10.01
C TRP A 63 -9.33 5.39 -8.50
N GLY A 64 -10.19 4.69 -7.76
CA GLY A 64 -10.28 4.83 -6.29
C GLY A 64 -11.05 6.06 -5.82
N GLY A 65 -11.93 6.61 -6.67
CA GLY A 65 -12.81 7.75 -6.38
C GLY A 65 -13.72 8.08 -7.54
N GLU A 66 -14.44 9.19 -7.43
CA GLU A 66 -15.25 9.73 -8.53
C GLU A 66 -14.35 10.17 -9.70
N PRO A 67 -14.82 10.08 -10.95
CA PRO A 67 -14.05 10.54 -12.11
C PRO A 67 -13.58 11.99 -11.95
N GLY A 68 -12.30 12.22 -12.27
CA GLY A 68 -11.67 13.55 -12.14
C GLY A 68 -11.24 13.93 -10.72
N HIS A 69 -11.41 13.07 -9.72
CA HIS A 69 -11.08 13.40 -8.32
C HIS A 69 -9.59 13.70 -8.08
N ALA A 70 -8.73 13.28 -8.96
CA ALA A 70 -7.28 13.48 -8.87
C ALA A 70 -6.79 14.71 -9.64
N GLU A 71 -7.59 15.24 -10.56
CA GLU A 71 -7.20 16.32 -11.49
C GLU A 71 -6.66 17.56 -10.77
N GLY A 72 -5.51 18.07 -11.27
CA GLY A 72 -4.81 19.23 -10.72
C GLY A 72 -4.15 18.99 -9.35
N SER A 73 -4.16 17.74 -8.85
CA SER A 73 -3.56 17.42 -7.55
C SER A 73 -2.04 17.41 -7.61
N TRP A 74 -1.45 17.03 -8.74
CA TRP A 74 0.01 17.08 -8.91
C TRP A 74 0.53 18.50 -8.86
N GLU A 75 -0.04 19.44 -9.63
CA GLU A 75 0.35 20.83 -9.62
C GLU A 75 0.14 21.49 -8.25
N ALA A 76 -0.94 21.09 -7.54
CA ALA A 76 -1.19 21.56 -6.19
C ALA A 76 -0.09 21.05 -5.22
N LEU A 77 0.34 19.78 -5.36
CA LEU A 77 1.45 19.22 -4.58
C LEU A 77 2.75 19.96 -4.84
N VAL A 78 3.12 20.17 -6.12
CA VAL A 78 4.31 20.91 -6.53
C VAL A 78 4.33 22.32 -5.94
N ARG A 79 3.19 23.04 -5.99
CA ARG A 79 3.07 24.38 -5.38
C ARG A 79 3.31 24.35 -3.86
N ARG A 80 2.83 23.32 -3.17
CA ARG A 80 3.05 23.16 -1.73
C ARG A 80 4.50 22.87 -1.41
N VAL A 81 5.12 21.93 -2.13
CA VAL A 81 6.53 21.59 -1.99
C VAL A 81 7.43 22.82 -2.22
N LYS A 82 7.17 23.60 -3.27
CA LYS A 82 7.96 24.81 -3.58
C LYS A 82 7.86 25.90 -2.51
N ARG A 83 6.79 25.93 -1.73
CA ARG A 83 6.59 26.87 -0.61
C ARG A 83 7.13 26.35 0.72
N SER A 84 7.54 25.09 0.79
CA SER A 84 8.10 24.49 1.98
C SER A 84 9.62 24.68 2.03
N SER A 85 10.18 24.64 3.23
CA SER A 85 11.62 24.61 3.53
C SER A 85 11.95 23.36 4.36
N GLY A 86 13.22 23.04 4.53
CA GLY A 86 13.68 21.90 5.32
C GLY A 86 13.35 20.56 4.63
N THR A 87 12.98 19.57 5.39
CA THR A 87 12.64 18.22 4.90
C THR A 87 11.18 18.13 4.49
N VAL A 88 10.93 17.74 3.23
CA VAL A 88 9.58 17.53 2.68
C VAL A 88 9.41 16.07 2.32
N ILE A 89 8.41 15.39 2.86
CA ILE A 89 8.17 13.97 2.59
C ILE A 89 6.87 13.80 1.80
N VAL A 90 6.97 13.16 0.63
CA VAL A 90 5.84 12.73 -0.21
C VAL A 90 5.89 11.21 -0.30
N SER A 91 4.82 10.53 0.04
CA SER A 91 4.81 9.06 0.11
C SER A 91 3.58 8.47 -0.57
N HIS A 92 3.79 7.72 -1.65
CA HIS A 92 2.78 6.82 -2.18
C HIS A 92 3.37 5.71 -3.08
N GLU A 93 3.02 4.45 -2.81
CA GLU A 93 3.57 3.27 -3.48
C GLU A 93 3.14 3.09 -4.94
N ILE A 94 2.10 3.78 -5.41
CA ILE A 94 1.72 3.73 -6.83
C ILE A 94 2.73 4.44 -7.74
N LEU A 95 3.65 5.20 -7.18
CA LEU A 95 4.75 5.84 -7.92
C LEU A 95 5.81 4.83 -8.38
N ALA A 96 5.97 3.69 -7.68
CA ALA A 96 7.03 2.72 -8.03
C ALA A 96 7.06 2.35 -9.53
N PRO A 97 5.95 1.95 -10.17
CA PRO A 97 5.92 1.58 -11.59
C PRO A 97 5.80 2.76 -12.55
N ALA A 98 6.10 3.99 -12.11
CA ALA A 98 5.97 5.19 -12.94
C ALA A 98 6.82 5.07 -14.22
N PRO A 99 6.31 5.47 -15.37
CA PRO A 99 7.11 5.53 -16.60
C PRO A 99 8.18 6.63 -16.51
N ALA A 100 9.26 6.48 -17.26
CA ALA A 100 10.41 7.37 -17.21
C ALA A 100 10.04 8.86 -17.41
N GLU A 101 9.07 9.15 -18.25
CA GLU A 101 8.59 10.53 -18.48
C GLU A 101 7.96 11.15 -17.23
N ALA A 102 7.10 10.37 -16.51
CA ALA A 102 6.49 10.83 -15.27
C ALA A 102 7.55 11.01 -14.17
N VAL A 103 8.55 10.12 -14.09
CA VAL A 103 9.67 10.22 -13.16
C VAL A 103 10.51 11.49 -13.45
N ALA A 104 10.86 11.72 -14.72
CA ALA A 104 11.60 12.91 -15.12
C ALA A 104 10.81 14.19 -14.81
N ARG A 105 9.49 14.21 -15.09
CA ARG A 105 8.61 15.31 -14.71
C ARG A 105 8.62 15.56 -13.21
N ALA A 106 8.43 14.50 -12.41
CA ALA A 106 8.39 14.61 -10.96
C ALA A 106 9.69 15.21 -10.40
N LYS A 107 10.84 14.67 -10.79
CA LYS A 107 12.14 15.18 -10.34
C LYS A 107 12.35 16.65 -10.73
N ARG A 108 12.10 17.02 -11.98
CA ARG A 108 12.27 18.39 -12.46
C ARG A 108 11.37 19.39 -11.74
N GLU A 109 10.10 19.05 -11.51
CA GLU A 109 9.11 19.97 -10.93
C GLU A 109 9.25 20.11 -9.41
N LEU A 110 9.85 19.12 -8.73
CA LEU A 110 10.01 19.11 -7.27
C LEU A 110 11.34 19.72 -6.78
N GLY A 111 12.30 19.99 -7.66
CA GLY A 111 13.53 20.66 -7.25
C GLY A 111 14.79 20.27 -8.03
N GLY A 112 14.70 19.24 -8.88
CA GLY A 112 15.86 18.74 -9.62
C GLY A 112 16.69 17.72 -8.85
N ALA A 113 17.86 17.37 -9.38
CA ALA A 113 18.71 16.30 -8.86
C ALA A 113 19.30 16.60 -7.48
N ASP A 114 19.55 17.86 -7.16
CA ASP A 114 20.19 18.27 -5.91
C ASP A 114 19.22 18.25 -4.72
N ASP A 115 17.94 18.54 -4.96
CA ASP A 115 16.91 18.64 -3.92
C ASP A 115 16.11 17.33 -3.71
N VAL A 116 16.05 16.45 -4.73
CA VAL A 116 15.18 15.28 -4.73
C VAL A 116 15.91 14.02 -4.29
N HIS A 117 15.39 13.39 -3.25
CA HIS A 117 15.79 12.08 -2.78
C HIS A 117 14.70 11.05 -3.07
N VAL A 118 15.07 9.87 -3.53
CA VAL A 118 14.15 8.75 -3.75
C VAL A 118 14.33 7.73 -2.64
N VAL A 119 13.22 7.32 -2.01
CA VAL A 119 13.21 6.29 -0.98
C VAL A 119 12.38 5.12 -1.47
N TYR A 120 13.00 3.96 -1.61
CA TYR A 120 12.34 2.72 -2.01
C TYR A 120 12.45 1.68 -0.90
N SER A 121 11.32 1.23 -0.39
CA SER A 121 11.28 0.15 0.60
C SER A 121 11.19 -1.21 -0.09
N ALA A 122 12.06 -2.14 0.27
CA ALA A 122 12.18 -3.45 -0.33
C ALA A 122 11.96 -4.57 0.69
N ARG A 123 11.28 -5.63 0.27
CA ARG A 123 10.95 -6.78 1.10
C ARG A 123 11.22 -8.06 0.33
N ASP A 124 11.61 -9.13 1.03
CA ASP A 124 11.80 -10.44 0.42
C ASP A 124 10.57 -10.95 -0.32
N LEU A 125 10.80 -11.67 -1.41
CA LEU A 125 9.74 -12.18 -2.28
C LEU A 125 8.90 -13.30 -1.63
N GLY A 126 9.43 -14.00 -0.62
CA GLY A 126 8.70 -15.03 0.13
C GLY A 126 7.48 -14.47 0.85
N ARG A 127 7.60 -13.25 1.41
CA ARG A 127 6.52 -12.53 2.07
C ARG A 127 5.78 -11.56 1.12
N GLN A 128 6.48 -11.00 0.15
CA GLN A 128 5.94 -9.99 -0.77
C GLN A 128 4.89 -10.56 -1.72
N LEU A 129 5.17 -11.69 -2.36
CA LEU A 129 4.29 -12.26 -3.38
C LEU A 129 2.93 -12.73 -2.83
N PRO A 130 2.88 -13.46 -1.69
CA PRO A 130 1.60 -13.78 -1.07
C PRO A 130 0.77 -12.53 -0.75
N ALA A 131 1.39 -11.51 -0.17
CA ALA A 131 0.72 -10.25 0.16
C ALA A 131 0.22 -9.50 -1.09
N ALA A 132 1.01 -9.50 -2.17
CA ALA A 132 0.62 -8.90 -3.45
C ALA A 132 -0.56 -9.62 -4.11
N TRP A 133 -0.60 -10.97 -4.03
CA TRP A 133 -1.75 -11.72 -4.52
C TRP A 133 -3.02 -11.40 -3.73
N GLN A 134 -2.96 -11.41 -2.40
CA GLN A 134 -4.08 -11.01 -1.54
C GLN A 134 -4.61 -9.62 -1.90
N GLU A 135 -3.71 -8.66 -2.05
CA GLU A 135 -4.11 -7.30 -2.44
C GLU A 135 -4.78 -7.27 -3.82
N SER A 136 -4.24 -8.01 -4.78
CA SER A 136 -4.85 -8.11 -6.11
C SER A 136 -6.28 -8.68 -6.07
N ILE A 137 -6.54 -9.64 -5.17
CA ILE A 137 -7.88 -10.20 -4.97
C ILE A 137 -8.80 -9.17 -4.30
N LYS A 138 -8.35 -8.45 -3.28
CA LYS A 138 -9.11 -7.34 -2.70
C LYS A 138 -9.51 -6.28 -3.73
N GLN A 139 -8.64 -6.03 -4.71
CA GLN A 139 -8.89 -5.12 -5.84
C GLN A 139 -9.75 -5.74 -6.97
N GLY A 140 -10.46 -6.85 -6.69
CA GLY A 140 -11.40 -7.45 -7.63
C GLY A 140 -10.79 -8.36 -8.69
N ARG A 141 -9.50 -8.75 -8.61
CA ARG A 141 -8.88 -9.71 -9.52
C ARG A 141 -9.40 -11.12 -9.25
N LYS A 142 -9.32 -12.02 -10.28
CA LYS A 142 -9.95 -13.34 -10.28
C LYS A 142 -8.97 -14.51 -10.45
N TRP A 143 -7.70 -14.23 -10.69
CA TRP A 143 -6.71 -15.27 -10.95
C TRP A 143 -6.44 -16.14 -9.71
N THR A 144 -6.16 -17.41 -9.96
CA THR A 144 -5.70 -18.33 -8.92
C THR A 144 -4.28 -17.95 -8.48
N TYR A 145 -3.84 -18.47 -7.35
CA TYR A 145 -2.48 -18.19 -6.89
C TYR A 145 -1.42 -18.69 -7.87
N ARG A 146 -1.64 -19.89 -8.43
CA ARG A 146 -0.79 -20.44 -9.48
C ARG A 146 -0.74 -19.55 -10.74
N GLN A 147 -1.88 -19.02 -11.18
CA GLN A 147 -1.93 -18.10 -12.32
C GLN A 147 -1.19 -16.78 -12.00
N PHE A 148 -1.36 -16.26 -10.80
CA PHE A 148 -0.65 -15.06 -10.35
C PHE A 148 0.87 -15.28 -10.38
N LEU A 149 1.38 -16.34 -9.74
CA LEU A 149 2.81 -16.65 -9.70
C LEU A 149 3.40 -16.91 -11.09
N LYS A 150 2.64 -17.57 -12.00
CA LYS A 150 3.06 -17.70 -13.41
C LYS A 150 3.26 -16.34 -14.06
N LYS A 151 2.31 -15.42 -13.87
CA LYS A 151 2.39 -14.05 -14.41
C LYS A 151 3.55 -13.26 -13.80
N VAL A 152 3.80 -13.42 -12.50
CA VAL A 152 4.95 -12.82 -11.80
C VAL A 152 6.26 -13.25 -12.47
N ARG A 153 6.48 -14.55 -12.67
CA ARG A 153 7.67 -15.06 -13.36
C ARG A 153 7.81 -14.52 -14.79
N GLN A 154 6.70 -14.19 -15.44
CA GLN A 154 6.68 -13.55 -16.75
C GLN A 154 6.73 -12.01 -16.69
N ARG A 155 6.93 -11.43 -15.51
CA ARG A 155 6.99 -9.97 -15.27
C ARG A 155 5.76 -9.21 -15.79
N GLN A 156 4.57 -9.85 -15.86
CA GLN A 156 3.36 -9.24 -16.41
C GLN A 156 2.51 -8.44 -15.42
N PRO A 157 2.30 -8.88 -14.16
CA PRO A 157 1.44 -8.16 -13.22
C PRO A 157 2.03 -6.82 -12.80
N TRP A 158 1.14 -5.82 -12.65
CA TRP A 158 1.53 -4.50 -12.16
C TRP A 158 2.28 -4.56 -10.82
N PHE A 159 1.80 -5.40 -9.88
CA PHE A 159 2.44 -5.53 -8.57
C PHE A 159 3.89 -5.98 -8.66
N TYR A 160 4.20 -6.96 -9.55
CA TYR A 160 5.59 -7.38 -9.72
C TYR A 160 6.46 -6.22 -10.22
N ARG A 161 5.97 -5.48 -11.23
CA ARG A 161 6.70 -4.32 -11.76
C ARG A 161 6.92 -3.22 -10.73
N SER A 162 6.04 -3.14 -9.71
CA SER A 162 6.18 -2.16 -8.64
C SER A 162 7.27 -2.51 -7.62
N PHE A 163 7.69 -3.76 -7.53
CA PHE A 163 8.71 -4.22 -6.59
C PHE A 163 9.87 -5.01 -7.22
N ASP A 164 9.99 -5.01 -8.54
CA ASP A 164 11.22 -5.45 -9.21
C ASP A 164 12.28 -4.36 -9.03
N LEU A 165 13.05 -4.51 -7.95
CA LEU A 165 13.93 -3.49 -7.40
C LEU A 165 14.86 -2.88 -8.46
N PRO A 166 15.60 -3.65 -9.29
CA PRO A 166 16.48 -3.07 -10.31
C PRO A 166 15.73 -2.24 -11.36
N SER A 167 14.54 -2.69 -11.77
CA SER A 167 13.74 -1.97 -12.77
C SER A 167 13.19 -0.65 -12.22
N VAL A 168 12.71 -0.65 -10.98
CA VAL A 168 12.18 0.55 -10.32
C VAL A 168 13.30 1.55 -10.07
N LEU A 169 14.39 1.10 -9.44
CA LEU A 169 15.52 1.99 -9.14
C LEU A 169 16.21 2.45 -10.41
N GLY A 170 16.41 1.60 -11.42
CA GLY A 170 16.98 2.03 -12.70
C GLY A 170 16.22 3.19 -13.35
N THR A 171 14.89 3.24 -13.17
CA THR A 171 14.07 4.35 -13.67
C THR A 171 14.16 5.58 -12.76
N TRP A 172 14.05 5.37 -11.43
CA TRP A 172 13.97 6.47 -10.48
C TRP A 172 15.33 7.10 -10.16
N SER A 173 16.42 6.34 -10.15
CA SER A 173 17.77 6.85 -9.89
C SER A 173 18.38 7.60 -11.09
N ALA A 174 17.87 7.41 -12.29
CA ALA A 174 18.43 8.04 -13.49
C ALA A 174 18.61 9.56 -13.33
N GLY A 175 19.87 10.03 -13.39
CA GLY A 175 20.22 11.44 -13.23
C GLY A 175 20.16 11.98 -11.80
N LEU A 176 20.08 11.11 -10.80
CA LEU A 176 20.29 11.45 -9.39
C LEU A 176 21.67 10.98 -8.93
N PRO A 177 22.33 11.72 -8.02
CA PRO A 177 23.50 11.21 -7.30
C PRO A 177 23.12 9.94 -6.51
N PRO A 178 23.97 8.91 -6.42
CA PRO A 178 23.67 7.67 -5.68
C PRO A 178 23.28 7.90 -4.23
N GLU A 179 23.86 8.90 -3.57
CA GLU A 179 23.55 9.30 -2.20
C GLU A 179 22.13 9.84 -2.00
N ASN A 180 21.47 10.25 -3.09
CA ASN A 180 20.07 10.68 -3.07
C ASN A 180 19.07 9.54 -3.34
N VAL A 181 19.57 8.29 -3.42
CA VAL A 181 18.73 7.10 -3.62
C VAL A 181 18.87 6.17 -2.43
N HIS A 182 17.76 5.93 -1.74
CA HIS A 182 17.73 5.19 -0.49
C HIS A 182 16.90 3.91 -0.63
N VAL A 183 17.48 2.77 -0.25
CA VAL A 183 16.80 1.48 -0.19
C VAL A 183 16.58 1.13 1.28
N VAL A 184 15.32 1.08 1.70
CA VAL A 184 14.94 0.66 3.05
C VAL A 184 14.52 -0.80 3.01
N THR A 185 15.30 -1.69 3.61
CA THR A 185 14.95 -3.12 3.67
C THR A 185 13.94 -3.36 4.80
N VAL A 186 12.92 -4.19 4.54
CA VAL A 186 11.94 -4.58 5.56
C VAL A 186 12.52 -5.70 6.41
N PRO A 187 12.68 -5.51 7.73
CA PRO A 187 13.29 -6.51 8.61
C PRO A 187 12.65 -7.89 8.49
N GLN A 188 13.43 -8.94 8.60
CA GLN A 188 12.93 -10.31 8.68
C GLN A 188 12.18 -10.54 10.00
N ARG A 189 11.22 -11.48 10.00
CA ARG A 189 10.51 -11.88 11.22
C ARG A 189 11.35 -12.87 12.02
N GLY A 190 11.32 -12.74 13.36
CA GLY A 190 11.94 -13.72 14.25
C GLY A 190 13.44 -13.56 14.52
N GLY A 191 14.06 -12.48 14.01
CA GLY A 191 15.43 -12.10 14.40
C GLY A 191 15.45 -11.24 15.67
N ALA A 192 16.63 -10.98 16.22
CA ALA A 192 16.86 -10.03 17.33
C ALA A 192 16.62 -8.55 16.92
N THR A 193 15.70 -8.32 15.98
CA THR A 193 15.43 -7.01 15.40
C THR A 193 14.52 -6.24 16.36
N ALA A 194 14.93 -5.01 16.74
CA ALA A 194 14.12 -4.13 17.59
C ALA A 194 12.70 -3.94 17.00
N PRO A 195 11.66 -3.85 17.85
CA PRO A 195 10.28 -3.67 17.40
C PRO A 195 10.09 -2.51 16.41
N ASP A 196 10.85 -1.43 16.59
CA ASP A 196 10.82 -0.22 15.79
C ASP A 196 11.83 -0.17 14.63
N ALA A 197 12.52 -1.26 14.31
CA ALA A 197 13.60 -1.25 13.33
C ALA A 197 13.19 -0.67 11.97
N LEU A 198 11.98 -1.00 11.49
CA LEU A 198 11.50 -0.45 10.22
C LEU A 198 11.32 1.07 10.27
N TRP A 199 10.79 1.58 11.39
CA TRP A 199 10.64 3.03 11.61
C TRP A 199 12.00 3.73 11.66
N GLN A 200 12.95 3.17 12.42
CA GLN A 200 14.31 3.71 12.52
C GLN A 200 14.99 3.77 11.15
N ARG A 201 14.82 2.75 10.31
CA ARG A 201 15.34 2.73 8.94
C ARG A 201 14.71 3.82 8.07
N PHE A 202 13.41 4.04 8.18
CA PHE A 202 12.74 5.15 7.48
C PHE A 202 13.20 6.51 7.97
N CYS A 203 13.34 6.69 9.29
CA CYS A 203 13.87 7.93 9.85
C CYS A 203 15.28 8.23 9.34
N ALA A 204 16.17 7.23 9.33
CA ALA A 204 17.50 7.35 8.76
C ALA A 204 17.47 7.73 7.26
N ALA A 205 16.54 7.13 6.48
CA ALA A 205 16.37 7.45 5.07
C ALA A 205 15.91 8.90 4.83
N PHE A 206 15.06 9.44 5.71
CA PHE A 206 14.56 10.81 5.63
C PHE A 206 15.45 11.84 6.34
N GLY A 207 16.49 11.42 7.02
CA GLY A 207 17.36 12.29 7.82
C GLY A 207 16.59 12.95 8.97
N ILE A 208 15.66 12.24 9.63
CA ILE A 208 14.86 12.72 10.75
C ILE A 208 15.16 11.92 12.03
N ASP A 209 15.04 12.57 13.18
CA ASP A 209 15.16 11.87 14.46
C ASP A 209 13.86 11.09 14.76
N PRO A 210 13.95 9.77 15.08
CA PRO A 210 12.80 8.98 15.48
C PRO A 210 12.00 9.57 16.65
N ALA A 211 12.65 10.28 17.55
CA ALA A 211 12.01 10.94 18.72
C ALA A 211 11.06 12.08 18.33
N TRP A 212 11.18 12.63 17.12
CA TRP A 212 10.23 13.65 16.62
C TRP A 212 8.86 13.09 16.28
N ALA A 213 8.71 11.76 16.21
CA ALA A 213 7.46 11.08 15.92
C ALA A 213 7.14 10.00 16.97
N PRO A 214 6.82 10.38 18.21
CA PRO A 214 6.59 9.46 19.33
C PRO A 214 5.28 8.67 19.21
N GLU A 215 4.28 9.20 18.50
CA GLU A 215 3.01 8.52 18.36
C GLU A 215 3.11 7.34 17.37
N GLU A 216 2.84 6.14 17.88
CA GLU A 216 2.82 4.92 17.07
C GLU A 216 1.67 4.90 16.06
N SER A 217 1.82 4.11 15.00
CA SER A 217 0.73 3.85 14.06
C SER A 217 -0.36 3.02 14.72
N GLU A 218 -1.61 3.46 14.61
CA GLU A 218 -2.78 2.68 15.02
C GLU A 218 -3.27 1.73 13.94
N ARG A 219 -2.78 1.86 12.72
CA ARG A 219 -3.20 1.02 11.60
C ARG A 219 -2.59 -0.36 11.69
N ARG A 220 -3.39 -1.29 12.20
CA ARG A 220 -3.12 -2.72 12.08
C ARG A 220 -3.54 -3.16 10.67
N ASN A 221 -2.62 -3.77 9.93
CA ASN A 221 -2.92 -4.38 8.63
C ASN A 221 -2.90 -5.91 8.78
N PRO A 222 -3.93 -6.51 9.39
CA PRO A 222 -4.00 -7.96 9.48
C PRO A 222 -4.12 -8.56 8.08
N SER A 223 -3.43 -9.68 7.86
CA SER A 223 -3.48 -10.38 6.60
C SER A 223 -4.70 -11.29 6.55
N LEU A 224 -5.27 -11.46 5.36
CA LEU A 224 -6.24 -12.51 5.10
C LEU A 224 -5.57 -13.89 5.19
N GLY A 225 -6.29 -14.91 5.59
CA GLY A 225 -5.86 -16.28 5.41
C GLY A 225 -6.05 -16.79 3.98
N ALA A 226 -5.64 -18.04 3.74
CA ALA A 226 -5.76 -18.66 2.44
C ALA A 226 -7.24 -18.87 2.04
N ALA A 227 -8.08 -19.36 2.95
CA ALA A 227 -9.50 -19.60 2.70
C ALA A 227 -10.28 -18.30 2.48
N GLU A 228 -9.99 -17.26 3.26
CA GLU A 228 -10.57 -15.93 3.15
C GLU A 228 -10.26 -15.30 1.78
N THR A 229 -9.01 -15.39 1.35
CA THR A 229 -8.59 -14.88 0.04
C THR A 229 -9.28 -15.63 -1.10
N VAL A 230 -9.45 -16.95 -0.97
CA VAL A 230 -10.13 -17.79 -1.96
C VAL A 230 -11.62 -17.46 -2.02
N LEU A 231 -12.28 -17.23 -0.89
CA LEU A 231 -13.67 -16.80 -0.86
C LEU A 231 -13.85 -15.49 -1.63
N LEU A 232 -13.06 -14.47 -1.33
CA LEU A 232 -13.12 -13.19 -2.05
C LEU A 232 -12.85 -13.36 -3.55
N ARG A 233 -11.89 -14.21 -3.92
CA ARG A 233 -11.63 -14.53 -5.33
C ARG A 233 -12.84 -15.17 -6.02
N ARG A 234 -13.55 -16.08 -5.34
CA ARG A 234 -14.77 -16.71 -5.87
C ARG A 234 -15.90 -15.71 -5.98
N LEU A 235 -16.06 -14.83 -4.98
CA LEU A 235 -17.01 -13.71 -5.05
C LEU A 235 -16.70 -12.83 -6.27
N ASN A 236 -15.44 -12.44 -6.50
CA ASN A 236 -15.01 -11.67 -7.65
C ASN A 236 -15.35 -12.34 -9.00
N LYS A 237 -15.34 -13.68 -9.05
CA LYS A 237 -15.75 -14.42 -10.26
C LYS A 237 -17.25 -14.31 -10.53
N ARG A 238 -18.08 -14.21 -9.48
CA ARG A 238 -19.54 -14.10 -9.60
C ARG A 238 -19.98 -12.67 -9.89
N LEU A 239 -19.26 -11.68 -9.35
CA LEU A 239 -19.55 -10.28 -9.58
C LEU A 239 -19.13 -9.84 -10.99
N GLY A 240 -19.99 -9.08 -11.66
CA GLY A 240 -19.73 -8.45 -12.96
C GLY A 240 -18.55 -7.45 -12.89
N ARG A 241 -17.99 -7.10 -14.05
CA ARG A 241 -16.88 -6.13 -14.13
C ARG A 241 -17.31 -4.75 -13.63
N ARG A 242 -18.55 -4.34 -13.92
CA ARG A 242 -19.10 -3.06 -13.48
C ARG A 242 -19.12 -2.99 -11.97
N THR A 243 -19.81 -3.93 -11.29
CA THR A 243 -19.92 -3.97 -9.82
C THR A 243 -18.57 -3.93 -9.12
N ARG A 244 -17.53 -4.59 -9.66
CA ARG A 244 -16.18 -4.59 -9.06
C ARG A 244 -15.39 -3.29 -9.26
N ARG A 245 -15.95 -2.31 -9.94
CA ARG A 245 -15.36 -0.98 -10.16
C ARG A 245 -16.17 0.14 -9.48
N GLU A 246 -17.28 -0.20 -8.87
CA GLU A 246 -18.13 0.73 -8.16
C GLU A 246 -17.58 0.99 -6.74
N VAL A 247 -17.82 2.19 -6.24
CA VAL A 247 -17.47 2.58 -4.85
C VAL A 247 -18.07 1.61 -3.84
N THR A 248 -19.25 1.05 -4.13
CA THR A 248 -19.89 0.03 -3.29
C THR A 248 -19.06 -1.23 -3.13
N TYR A 249 -18.29 -1.64 -4.14
CA TYR A 249 -17.38 -2.77 -4.02
C TYR A 249 -16.24 -2.45 -3.03
N ASP A 250 -15.67 -1.27 -3.10
CA ASP A 250 -14.62 -0.84 -2.17
C ASP A 250 -15.15 -0.83 -0.73
N THR A 251 -16.33 -0.23 -0.51
CA THR A 251 -16.93 -0.15 0.83
C THR A 251 -17.33 -1.50 1.39
N LEU A 252 -18.00 -2.36 0.60
CA LEU A 252 -18.59 -3.61 1.11
C LEU A 252 -17.61 -4.80 1.06
N VAL A 253 -16.84 -4.92 -0.01
CA VAL A 253 -15.99 -6.10 -0.20
C VAL A 253 -14.59 -5.84 0.31
N ARG A 254 -14.01 -4.68 -0.01
CA ARG A 254 -12.64 -4.38 0.37
C ARG A 254 -12.55 -3.94 1.84
N ASP A 255 -13.31 -2.92 2.23
CA ASP A 255 -13.20 -2.35 3.58
C ASP A 255 -13.93 -3.22 4.60
N LEU A 256 -15.23 -3.48 4.41
CA LEU A 256 -16.00 -4.25 5.39
C LEU A 256 -15.56 -5.73 5.42
N LEU A 257 -15.72 -6.47 4.32
CA LEU A 257 -15.44 -7.91 4.36
C LEU A 257 -13.95 -8.21 4.50
N ALA A 258 -13.09 -7.63 3.64
CA ALA A 258 -11.71 -8.05 3.61
C ALA A 258 -10.87 -7.46 4.76
N GLU A 259 -11.08 -6.19 5.13
CA GLU A 259 -10.21 -5.52 6.11
C GLU A 259 -10.75 -5.56 7.54
N GLN A 260 -12.07 -5.46 7.73
CA GLN A 260 -12.65 -5.42 9.07
C GLN A 260 -13.03 -6.81 9.58
N GLU A 261 -13.66 -7.65 8.75
CA GLU A 261 -14.28 -8.90 9.21
C GLU A 261 -13.40 -10.13 8.99
N LEU A 262 -12.80 -10.28 7.81
CA LEU A 262 -12.06 -11.49 7.46
C LEU A 262 -10.56 -11.42 7.77
N ALA A 263 -9.98 -10.21 7.81
CA ALA A 263 -8.59 -10.06 8.17
C ALA A 263 -8.39 -10.32 9.68
N GLY A 264 -7.36 -11.11 10.01
CA GLY A 264 -7.08 -11.46 11.40
C GLY A 264 -8.06 -12.48 12.02
N ARG A 265 -8.89 -13.13 11.20
CA ARG A 265 -9.80 -14.21 11.64
C ARG A 265 -9.01 -15.32 12.38
N LYS A 266 -9.48 -15.71 13.56
CA LYS A 266 -8.84 -16.76 14.37
C LYS A 266 -8.81 -18.10 13.61
N GLY A 267 -7.66 -18.77 13.64
CA GLY A 267 -7.46 -20.06 12.95
C GLY A 267 -7.30 -19.96 11.43
N ALA A 268 -7.20 -18.75 10.88
CA ALA A 268 -6.92 -18.56 9.48
C ALA A 268 -5.52 -19.09 9.11
N ALA A 269 -5.43 -20.02 8.16
CA ALA A 269 -4.15 -20.51 7.67
C ALA A 269 -3.41 -19.40 6.93
N PRO A 270 -2.15 -19.09 7.30
CA PRO A 270 -1.40 -18.04 6.64
C PRO A 270 -1.10 -18.40 5.17
N LEU A 271 -1.09 -17.39 4.33
CA LEU A 271 -0.67 -17.54 2.94
C LEU A 271 0.85 -17.44 2.84
N GLY A 272 1.49 -18.44 2.27
CA GLY A 272 2.93 -18.50 2.05
C GLY A 272 3.30 -18.68 0.58
N LEU A 273 4.58 -18.53 0.27
CA LEU A 273 5.13 -18.87 -1.03
C LEU A 273 5.20 -20.40 -1.17
N PRO A 274 4.81 -21.00 -2.33
CA PRO A 274 4.94 -22.43 -2.54
C PRO A 274 6.41 -22.89 -2.42
N PRO A 275 6.70 -24.06 -1.79
CA PRO A 275 8.07 -24.55 -1.62
C PRO A 275 8.92 -24.53 -2.90
N LYS A 276 8.34 -24.92 -4.02
CA LYS A 276 9.00 -24.94 -5.34
C LYS A 276 9.33 -23.57 -5.93
N MET A 277 8.89 -22.49 -5.31
CA MET A 277 9.15 -21.11 -5.77
C MET A 277 10.34 -20.47 -5.05
N TYR A 278 10.85 -21.09 -3.97
CA TYR A 278 11.93 -20.47 -3.19
C TYR A 278 13.23 -20.35 -3.97
N ASP A 279 13.65 -21.39 -4.73
CA ASP A 279 14.89 -21.32 -5.53
C ASP A 279 14.85 -20.14 -6.52
N TRP A 280 13.69 -19.93 -7.15
CA TRP A 280 13.49 -18.78 -8.03
C TRP A 280 13.49 -17.46 -7.27
N ALA A 281 12.85 -17.41 -6.10
CA ALA A 281 12.77 -16.19 -5.29
C ALA A 281 14.14 -15.81 -4.68
N GLU A 282 14.95 -16.81 -4.32
CA GLU A 282 16.34 -16.65 -3.87
C GLU A 282 17.21 -16.09 -5.00
N ALA A 283 17.11 -16.67 -6.21
CA ALA A 283 17.84 -16.17 -7.37
C ALA A 283 17.49 -14.73 -7.73
N GLU A 284 16.21 -14.35 -7.62
CA GLU A 284 15.79 -12.95 -7.82
C GLU A 284 16.30 -12.03 -6.69
N ALA A 285 16.35 -12.52 -5.44
CA ALA A 285 16.89 -11.76 -4.33
C ALA A 285 18.40 -11.50 -4.52
N GLU A 286 19.19 -12.49 -4.93
CA GLU A 286 20.62 -12.29 -5.22
C GLU A 286 20.82 -11.27 -6.36
N ARG A 287 20.02 -11.33 -7.42
CA ARG A 287 20.05 -10.32 -8.49
C ARG A 287 19.76 -8.91 -7.98
N TRP A 288 18.83 -8.77 -7.01
CA TRP A 288 18.52 -7.48 -6.40
C TRP A 288 19.68 -6.99 -5.51
N ILE A 289 20.28 -7.89 -4.73
CA ILE A 289 21.41 -7.58 -3.85
C ILE A 289 22.61 -7.13 -4.70
N GLU A 290 22.98 -7.89 -5.72
CA GLU A 290 24.05 -7.52 -6.66
C GLU A 290 23.84 -6.12 -7.28
N TYR A 291 22.61 -5.84 -7.72
CA TYR A 291 22.28 -4.53 -8.25
C TYR A 291 22.46 -3.40 -7.21
N VAL A 292 21.98 -3.61 -5.98
CA VAL A 292 22.06 -2.60 -4.91
C VAL A 292 23.51 -2.34 -4.53
N GLU A 293 24.31 -3.40 -4.31
CA GLU A 293 25.72 -3.30 -3.95
C GLU A 293 26.55 -2.64 -5.07
N GLY A 294 26.24 -2.93 -6.33
CA GLY A 294 26.92 -2.35 -7.48
C GLY A 294 26.51 -0.93 -7.84
N SER A 295 25.36 -0.43 -7.32
CA SER A 295 24.79 0.87 -7.73
C SER A 295 25.25 2.07 -6.89
N GLY A 296 25.88 1.84 -5.73
CA GLY A 296 26.31 2.89 -4.81
C GLY A 296 25.18 3.60 -4.05
N VAL A 297 23.93 3.11 -4.15
CA VAL A 297 22.79 3.67 -3.42
C VAL A 297 22.89 3.43 -1.91
N GLN A 298 22.25 4.28 -1.13
CA GLN A 298 22.25 4.17 0.33
C GLN A 298 21.32 3.05 0.80
N VAL A 299 21.83 2.07 1.54
CA VAL A 299 21.04 0.98 2.12
C VAL A 299 20.77 1.26 3.60
N LEU A 300 19.50 1.36 3.97
CA LEU A 300 19.03 1.51 5.36
C LEU A 300 18.47 0.16 5.83
N GLY A 301 19.32 -0.61 6.51
CA GLY A 301 19.05 -1.96 6.96
C GLY A 301 20.12 -2.93 6.48
N ASP A 302 19.73 -4.17 6.20
CA ASP A 302 20.62 -5.23 5.75
C ASP A 302 20.10 -5.79 4.41
N VAL A 303 20.97 -5.92 3.40
CA VAL A 303 20.61 -6.55 2.12
C VAL A 303 20.21 -8.02 2.30
N ALA A 304 20.69 -8.69 3.36
CA ALA A 304 20.26 -10.04 3.70
C ALA A 304 18.77 -10.14 4.01
N ASP A 305 18.10 -9.04 4.40
CA ASP A 305 16.63 -8.99 4.57
C ASP A 305 15.87 -9.28 3.27
N LEU A 306 16.51 -9.14 2.12
CA LEU A 306 15.89 -9.41 0.81
C LEU A 306 15.84 -10.91 0.49
N ARG A 307 16.63 -11.74 1.18
CA ARG A 307 16.63 -13.20 0.99
C ARG A 307 15.38 -13.81 1.62
N PRO A 308 14.57 -14.57 0.88
CA PRO A 308 13.38 -15.19 1.43
C PRO A 308 13.75 -16.31 2.40
N GLN A 309 13.11 -16.31 3.58
CA GLN A 309 13.29 -17.39 4.56
C GLN A 309 12.32 -18.53 4.25
N ARG A 310 12.84 -19.75 4.09
CA ARG A 310 12.03 -20.96 3.95
C ARG A 310 11.41 -21.33 5.31
N PRO A 311 10.11 -21.68 5.37
CA PRO A 311 9.52 -22.18 6.60
C PRO A 311 10.25 -23.45 7.10
N ALA A 312 10.59 -23.47 8.38
CA ALA A 312 11.37 -24.57 8.97
C ALA A 312 10.62 -25.91 8.97
N ASP A 313 9.29 -25.85 9.13
CA ASP A 313 8.40 -27.02 9.22
C ASP A 313 7.89 -27.52 7.86
N GLY A 314 8.21 -26.83 6.78
CA GLY A 314 7.79 -27.17 5.43
C GLY A 314 6.25 -27.10 5.23
N THR A 315 5.49 -26.66 6.23
CA THR A 315 4.04 -26.54 6.12
C THR A 315 3.66 -25.43 5.14
N TRP A 316 2.91 -25.81 4.12
CA TRP A 316 2.37 -24.87 3.15
C TRP A 316 0.94 -25.28 2.78
N VAL A 317 0.03 -24.31 2.86
CA VAL A 317 -1.36 -24.48 2.46
C VAL A 317 -1.51 -23.99 1.01
N ASP A 318 -1.90 -24.91 0.10
CA ASP A 318 -2.20 -24.55 -1.29
C ASP A 318 -3.55 -23.81 -1.36
N PRO A 319 -3.57 -22.49 -1.62
CA PRO A 319 -4.83 -21.74 -1.67
C PRO A 319 -5.70 -22.14 -2.87
N ASP A 320 -5.13 -22.82 -3.86
CA ASP A 320 -5.91 -23.36 -4.98
C ASP A 320 -6.59 -24.71 -4.65
N LYS A 321 -6.34 -25.28 -3.43
CA LYS A 321 -6.87 -26.56 -2.95
C LYS A 321 -7.54 -26.48 -1.57
N ILE A 322 -8.10 -25.33 -1.21
CA ILE A 322 -8.82 -25.16 0.05
C ILE A 322 -10.04 -26.10 0.10
N SER A 323 -10.26 -26.75 1.26
CA SER A 323 -11.39 -27.64 1.43
C SER A 323 -12.73 -26.88 1.44
N ALA A 324 -13.78 -27.51 0.93
CA ALA A 324 -15.13 -26.95 0.92
C ALA A 324 -15.61 -26.58 2.34
N ARG A 325 -15.22 -27.37 3.37
CA ARG A 325 -15.55 -27.08 4.77
C ARG A 325 -14.94 -25.76 5.25
N ALA A 326 -13.66 -25.53 4.95
CA ALA A 326 -12.98 -24.28 5.32
C ALA A 326 -13.59 -23.08 4.60
N GLU A 327 -13.90 -23.21 3.32
CA GLU A 327 -14.57 -22.15 2.56
C GLU A 327 -15.98 -21.87 3.09
N LEU A 328 -16.76 -22.89 3.43
CA LEU A 328 -18.10 -22.73 3.99
C LEU A 328 -18.06 -21.96 5.32
N ALA A 329 -17.11 -22.28 6.20
CA ALA A 329 -16.96 -21.58 7.46
C ALA A 329 -16.71 -20.07 7.24
N VAL A 330 -15.79 -19.71 6.32
CA VAL A 330 -15.53 -18.31 5.98
C VAL A 330 -16.73 -17.65 5.31
N ALA A 331 -17.49 -18.40 4.48
CA ALA A 331 -18.67 -17.87 3.81
C ALA A 331 -19.81 -17.55 4.80
N ILE A 332 -19.97 -18.35 5.85
CA ILE A 332 -20.95 -18.07 6.92
C ILE A 332 -20.57 -16.80 7.68
N ASP A 333 -19.27 -16.63 8.04
CA ASP A 333 -18.81 -15.41 8.71
C ASP A 333 -19.03 -14.18 7.83
N ALA A 334 -18.68 -14.28 6.54
CA ALA A 334 -18.88 -13.20 5.57
C ALA A 334 -20.37 -12.84 5.39
N LEU A 335 -21.25 -13.85 5.30
CA LEU A 335 -22.69 -13.62 5.20
C LEU A 335 -23.24 -12.96 6.46
N THR A 336 -22.77 -13.41 7.63
CA THR A 336 -23.14 -12.81 8.91
C THR A 336 -22.77 -11.33 8.98
N ALA A 337 -21.55 -10.98 8.56
CA ALA A 337 -21.09 -9.59 8.50
C ALA A 337 -21.95 -8.75 7.55
N MET A 338 -22.23 -9.27 6.35
CA MET A 338 -23.08 -8.59 5.37
C MET A 338 -24.50 -8.39 5.85
N THR A 339 -25.07 -9.39 6.57
CA THR A 339 -26.41 -9.28 7.15
C THR A 339 -26.47 -8.22 8.25
N ARG A 340 -25.44 -8.17 9.12
CA ARG A 340 -25.33 -7.11 10.14
C ARG A 340 -25.24 -5.73 9.51
N GLU A 341 -24.45 -5.59 8.45
CA GLU A 341 -24.31 -4.32 7.74
C GLU A 341 -25.62 -3.92 7.04
N ALA A 342 -26.31 -4.87 6.41
CA ALA A 342 -27.63 -4.62 5.81
C ALA A 342 -28.66 -4.16 6.85
N ALA A 343 -28.65 -4.78 8.04
CA ALA A 343 -29.55 -4.39 9.13
C ALA A 343 -29.23 -3.00 9.74
N ARG A 344 -27.99 -2.54 9.61
CA ARG A 344 -27.58 -1.17 10.06
C ARG A 344 -27.96 -0.07 9.06
N ARG A 345 -28.11 -0.43 7.79
CA ARG A 345 -28.47 0.54 6.76
C ARG A 345 -29.94 0.85 6.86
N GLU A 346 -30.28 2.10 7.12
CA GLU A 346 -31.64 2.54 7.07
C GLU A 346 -32.20 2.37 5.65
N ASP A 347 -33.40 1.78 5.57
CA ASP A 347 -34.13 1.64 4.32
C ASP A 347 -34.43 3.04 3.75
N PRO A 348 -33.96 3.38 2.53
CA PRO A 348 -34.25 4.69 1.91
C PRO A 348 -35.73 5.00 1.82
N ASP A 349 -36.58 3.99 1.60
CA ASP A 349 -38.02 4.15 1.51
C ASP A 349 -38.65 4.47 2.88
N GLN A 350 -38.13 3.87 3.97
CA GLN A 350 -38.52 4.22 5.32
C GLN A 350 -38.07 5.63 5.73
N GLN A 351 -36.92 6.09 5.28
CA GLN A 351 -36.49 7.48 5.49
C GLN A 351 -37.41 8.47 4.81
N LEU A 352 -37.84 8.18 3.58
CA LEU A 352 -38.80 9.01 2.83
C LEU A 352 -40.18 9.05 3.52
N VAL A 353 -40.67 7.87 3.92
CA VAL A 353 -41.91 7.72 4.66
C VAL A 353 -41.90 8.45 6.00
N ASN A 354 -40.77 8.34 6.73
CA ASN A 354 -40.62 9.04 8.01
C ASN A 354 -40.48 10.56 7.83
N ARG A 355 -39.84 11.06 6.77
CA ARG A 355 -39.79 12.48 6.41
C ARG A 355 -41.20 13.01 6.07
N VAL A 356 -41.92 12.29 5.24
CA VAL A 356 -43.30 12.63 4.89
C VAL A 356 -44.22 12.64 6.12
N ARG A 357 -44.10 11.62 6.98
CA ARG A 357 -44.86 11.54 8.24
C ARG A 357 -44.52 12.68 9.20
N SER A 358 -43.25 13.06 9.31
CA SER A 358 -42.81 14.16 10.17
C SER A 358 -43.27 15.52 9.63
N GLN A 359 -43.28 15.73 8.31
CA GLN A 359 -43.85 16.93 7.69
C GLN A 359 -45.37 17.00 7.85
N ALA A 360 -46.07 15.88 7.66
CA ALA A 360 -47.52 15.82 7.87
C ALA A 360 -47.94 16.08 9.33
N ARG A 361 -47.15 15.66 10.32
CA ARG A 361 -47.36 16.00 11.73
C ARG A 361 -47.16 17.49 11.99
N ARG A 362 -46.09 18.12 11.46
CA ARG A 362 -45.86 19.57 11.61
C ARG A 362 -46.96 20.44 10.97
N LEU A 363 -47.60 19.96 9.91
CA LEU A 363 -48.74 20.65 9.26
C LEU A 363 -50.07 20.45 10.00
N ARG A 364 -50.19 19.45 10.88
CA ARG A 364 -51.35 19.24 11.73
C ARG A 364 -51.29 20.01 13.05
N ASP A 365 -50.11 20.36 13.49
CA ASP A 365 -49.84 21.06 14.74
C ASP A 365 -49.73 22.60 14.54
N GLN A 366 -49.98 23.07 13.31
CA GLN A 366 -50.21 24.47 12.93
C GLN A 366 -51.68 24.72 12.62
#